data_945aa1f8e8eaa11a3e1c4d13ec4bb7a2
#
_entry.id   945aa1f8e8eaa11a3e1c4d13ec4bb7a2
#
_cell.length_a   1.000
_cell.length_b   1.000
_cell.length_c   1.000
_cell.angle_alpha   90.00
_cell.angle_beta   90.00
_cell.angle_gamma   90.00
#
_symmetry.space_group_name_H-M   'P 1'
#
loop_
_entity.id
_entity.type
_entity.pdbx_description
1 polymer ?
#
loop_
_entity_poly.entity_id
_entity_poly.type
_entity_poly.pdbx_seq_one_letter_code
_entity_poly.pdbx_strand_id
1 'polypeptide(L)'
;MVLLTVILVVVGRFVAGDVGMVVTFVLAVVLNGTAYWFSDRIALAMARAQEVSQAEAPRLHAIADELALRYGVPKPRVYLSPDPTPNAFATGRNPQHAAIVVNQGLLELLNDRELTGVLAHELGHVSNRDILISSVVAVLAGAITMIANLAQWSLFWGGGSRDGDRGSSPFGLIGVLLTVVLAPLAATLVQLAVSRSREYEADATGARISGDPLALASALSKLEQVNKRGASPVAQPAFAHLYIVNPLSGGGFSSLFSTHPPVEERIRRLEAMTLAGQVRT
;
A
#
# COMPACT_ATOMS: atom_id res chain seq x y z
N MET A 1 -1.06 -15.26 0.30
CA MET A 1 -0.05 -16.30 0.55
C MET A 1 -0.36 -17.60 -0.18
N VAL A 2 -1.48 -18.30 0.11
CA VAL A 2 -1.81 -19.59 -0.54
C VAL A 2 -1.83 -19.50 -2.06
N LEU A 3 -2.52 -18.52 -2.63
CA LEU A 3 -2.60 -18.34 -4.08
C LEU A 3 -1.22 -18.19 -4.74
N LEU A 4 -0.35 -17.37 -4.15
CA LEU A 4 1.02 -17.19 -4.67
C LEU A 4 1.81 -18.50 -4.61
N THR A 5 1.69 -19.25 -3.50
CA THR A 5 2.34 -20.55 -3.37
C THR A 5 1.87 -21.51 -4.47
N VAL A 6 0.56 -21.62 -4.68
CA VAL A 6 -0.01 -22.50 -5.72
C VAL A 6 0.52 -22.11 -7.11
N ILE A 7 0.52 -20.82 -7.45
CA ILE A 7 1.00 -20.34 -8.75
C ILE A 7 2.49 -20.68 -8.93
N LEU A 8 3.34 -20.38 -7.95
CA LEU A 8 4.77 -20.67 -8.02
C LEU A 8 5.03 -22.17 -8.17
N VAL A 9 4.32 -23.01 -7.44
CA VAL A 9 4.45 -24.48 -7.50
C VAL A 9 4.03 -25.01 -8.87
N VAL A 10 2.90 -24.53 -9.41
CA VAL A 10 2.44 -24.91 -10.75
C VAL A 10 3.44 -24.48 -11.83
N VAL A 11 3.91 -23.24 -11.79
CA VAL A 11 4.92 -22.74 -12.73
C VAL A 11 6.22 -23.55 -12.61
N GLY A 12 6.69 -23.83 -11.39
CA GLY A 12 7.89 -24.62 -11.16
C GLY A 12 7.79 -26.03 -11.74
N ARG A 13 6.63 -26.67 -11.58
CA ARG A 13 6.36 -27.98 -12.17
C ARG A 13 6.39 -27.95 -13.70
N PHE A 14 5.80 -26.91 -14.31
CA PHE A 14 5.82 -26.74 -15.76
C PHE A 14 7.23 -26.52 -16.32
N VAL A 15 8.08 -25.76 -15.60
CA VAL A 15 9.43 -25.37 -16.07
C VAL A 15 10.45 -26.48 -15.87
N ALA A 16 10.44 -27.17 -14.72
CA ALA A 16 11.47 -28.13 -14.35
C ALA A 16 10.94 -29.41 -13.66
N GLY A 17 9.67 -29.77 -13.93
CA GLY A 17 9.04 -30.98 -13.40
C GLY A 17 8.98 -31.00 -11.88
N ASP A 18 9.16 -32.19 -11.28
CA ASP A 18 9.02 -32.36 -9.84
C ASP A 18 10.12 -31.61 -9.04
N VAL A 19 11.32 -31.46 -9.60
CA VAL A 19 12.40 -30.67 -8.98
C VAL A 19 12.02 -29.18 -8.96
N GLY A 20 11.50 -28.67 -10.07
CA GLY A 20 11.03 -27.29 -10.14
C GLY A 20 9.88 -27.01 -9.15
N MET A 21 8.96 -27.95 -9.02
CA MET A 21 7.87 -27.89 -8.04
C MET A 21 8.39 -27.75 -6.60
N VAL A 22 9.33 -28.59 -6.20
CA VAL A 22 9.91 -28.56 -4.83
C VAL A 22 10.69 -27.28 -4.60
N VAL A 23 11.52 -26.85 -5.55
CA VAL A 23 12.30 -25.61 -5.45
C VAL A 23 11.39 -24.38 -5.30
N THR A 24 10.36 -24.29 -6.14
CA THR A 24 9.43 -23.14 -6.07
C THR A 24 8.52 -23.20 -4.84
N PHE A 25 8.20 -24.38 -4.31
CA PHE A 25 7.52 -24.50 -3.03
C PHE A 25 8.37 -23.97 -1.87
N VAL A 26 9.64 -24.37 -1.79
CA VAL A 26 10.57 -23.86 -0.77
C VAL A 26 10.73 -22.34 -0.89
N LEU A 27 10.91 -21.85 -2.13
CA LEU A 27 10.97 -20.40 -2.38
C LEU A 27 9.69 -19.69 -1.91
N ALA A 28 8.52 -20.24 -2.19
CA ALA A 28 7.24 -19.67 -1.75
C ALA A 28 7.13 -19.62 -0.23
N VAL A 29 7.57 -20.66 0.48
CA VAL A 29 7.59 -20.67 1.95
C VAL A 29 8.50 -19.59 2.50
N VAL A 30 9.71 -19.45 1.95
CA VAL A 30 10.67 -18.41 2.36
C VAL A 30 10.11 -17.02 2.09
N LEU A 31 9.58 -16.76 0.89
CA LEU A 31 8.98 -15.47 0.53
C LEU A 31 7.80 -15.10 1.44
N ASN A 32 6.89 -16.04 1.65
CA ASN A 32 5.74 -15.81 2.53
C ASN A 32 6.14 -15.58 3.99
N GLY A 33 7.13 -16.35 4.49
CA GLY A 33 7.69 -16.16 5.83
C GLY A 33 8.35 -14.81 5.98
N THR A 34 9.19 -14.41 5.01
CA THR A 34 9.84 -13.10 4.98
C THR A 34 8.80 -11.97 4.93
N ALA A 35 7.81 -12.09 4.05
CA ALA A 35 6.75 -11.09 3.94
C ALA A 35 5.93 -10.97 5.23
N TYR A 36 5.66 -12.06 5.94
CA TYR A 36 4.96 -12.03 7.22
C TYR A 36 5.76 -11.34 8.32
N TRP A 37 7.04 -11.73 8.52
CA TRP A 37 7.86 -11.26 9.65
C TRP A 37 8.47 -9.88 9.45
N PHE A 38 8.75 -9.51 8.21
CA PHE A 38 9.50 -8.28 7.88
C PHE A 38 8.71 -7.26 7.05
N SER A 39 7.39 -7.49 6.84
CA SER A 39 6.56 -6.60 6.01
C SER A 39 6.59 -5.13 6.48
N ASP A 40 6.58 -4.89 7.79
CA ASP A 40 6.67 -3.55 8.36
C ASP A 40 8.01 -2.89 8.03
N ARG A 41 9.13 -3.59 8.25
CA ARG A 41 10.47 -3.07 7.97
C ARG A 41 10.68 -2.79 6.48
N ILE A 42 10.19 -3.69 5.64
CA ILE A 42 10.28 -3.54 4.18
C ILE A 42 9.45 -2.33 3.74
N ALA A 43 8.19 -2.21 4.22
CA ALA A 43 7.33 -1.07 3.89
C ALA A 43 7.94 0.27 4.34
N LEU A 44 8.50 0.32 5.56
CA LEU A 44 9.21 1.49 6.10
C LEU A 44 10.44 1.86 5.26
N ALA A 45 11.25 0.87 4.91
CA ALA A 45 12.45 1.09 4.07
C ALA A 45 12.09 1.59 2.67
N MET A 46 11.03 1.05 2.07
CA MET A 46 10.55 1.47 0.75
C MET A 46 9.98 2.89 0.75
N ALA A 47 9.31 3.28 1.82
CA ALA A 47 8.86 4.64 2.05
C ALA A 47 9.99 5.60 2.47
N ARG A 48 11.21 5.11 2.65
CA ARG A 48 12.33 5.87 3.24
C ARG A 48 11.95 6.56 4.54
N ALA A 49 11.04 5.93 5.29
CA ALA A 49 10.48 6.46 6.51
C ALA A 49 11.48 6.34 7.67
N GLN A 50 11.63 7.42 8.43
CA GLN A 50 12.47 7.48 9.62
C GLN A 50 11.59 7.61 10.85
N GLU A 51 11.91 6.84 11.89
CA GLU A 51 11.24 6.97 13.17
C GLU A 51 11.55 8.32 13.79
N VAL A 52 10.53 9.02 14.26
CA VAL A 52 10.67 10.32 14.87
C VAL A 52 10.28 10.26 16.33
N SER A 53 11.04 10.95 17.17
CA SER A 53 10.77 11.09 18.59
C SER A 53 9.64 12.10 18.85
N GLN A 54 9.11 12.10 20.07
CA GLN A 54 8.13 13.09 20.50
C GLN A 54 8.67 14.53 20.47
N ALA A 55 9.99 14.70 20.66
CA ALA A 55 10.62 16.01 20.57
C ALA A 55 10.71 16.53 19.13
N GLU A 56 10.89 15.63 18.16
CA GLU A 56 10.99 15.97 16.72
C GLU A 56 9.61 16.20 16.06
N ALA A 57 8.59 15.45 16.49
CA ALA A 57 7.25 15.54 15.93
C ALA A 57 6.15 15.58 17.01
N PRO A 58 6.15 16.57 17.90
CA PRO A 58 5.26 16.62 19.06
C PRO A 58 3.77 16.57 18.65
N ARG A 59 3.41 17.25 17.57
CA ARG A 59 2.07 17.28 17.00
C ARG A 59 1.56 15.88 16.62
N LEU A 60 2.36 15.13 15.87
CA LEU A 60 2.00 13.78 15.44
C LEU A 60 1.87 12.82 16.60
N HIS A 61 2.79 12.91 17.56
CA HIS A 61 2.76 12.08 18.76
C HIS A 61 1.55 12.37 19.63
N ALA A 62 1.16 13.64 19.77
CA ALA A 62 -0.04 14.02 20.54
C ALA A 62 -1.32 13.42 19.90
N ILE A 63 -1.46 13.54 18.58
CA ILE A 63 -2.59 12.96 17.85
C ILE A 63 -2.60 11.42 17.99
N ALA A 64 -1.44 10.78 17.80
CA ALA A 64 -1.32 9.33 17.90
C ALA A 64 -1.63 8.80 19.31
N ASP A 65 -1.20 9.51 20.36
CA ASP A 65 -1.49 9.16 21.76
C ASP A 65 -2.99 9.24 22.03
N GLU A 66 -3.63 10.35 21.66
CA GLU A 66 -5.05 10.57 21.86
C GLU A 66 -5.89 9.52 21.14
N LEU A 67 -5.61 9.27 19.85
CA LEU A 67 -6.33 8.30 19.06
C LEU A 67 -6.10 6.88 19.56
N ALA A 68 -4.88 6.49 19.88
CA ALA A 68 -4.57 5.16 20.42
C ALA A 68 -5.35 4.88 21.71
N LEU A 69 -5.43 5.88 22.61
CA LEU A 69 -6.24 5.79 23.83
C LEU A 69 -7.73 5.60 23.51
N ARG A 70 -8.29 6.37 22.59
CA ARG A 70 -9.69 6.28 22.19
C ARG A 70 -10.04 4.95 21.50
N TYR A 71 -9.12 4.40 20.73
CA TYR A 71 -9.27 3.09 20.08
C TYR A 71 -9.04 1.91 21.04
N GLY A 72 -8.39 2.15 22.21
CA GLY A 72 -7.98 1.08 23.11
C GLY A 72 -6.90 0.15 22.52
N VAL A 73 -6.04 0.69 21.67
CA VAL A 73 -4.89 0.00 21.07
C VAL A 73 -3.57 0.59 21.59
N PRO A 74 -2.46 -0.18 21.57
CA PRO A 74 -1.16 0.37 21.86
C PRO A 74 -0.82 1.51 20.89
N LYS A 75 -0.14 2.55 21.40
CA LYS A 75 0.37 3.62 20.56
C LYS A 75 1.26 3.06 19.46
N PRO A 76 0.98 3.31 18.17
CA PRO A 76 1.86 2.91 17.09
C PRO A 76 3.15 3.73 17.12
N ARG A 77 4.22 3.17 16.57
CA ARG A 77 5.44 3.92 16.28
C ARG A 77 5.15 4.95 15.21
N VAL A 78 5.72 6.13 15.33
CA VAL A 78 5.49 7.26 14.42
C VAL A 78 6.69 7.46 13.52
N TYR A 79 6.45 7.48 12.22
CA TYR A 79 7.48 7.65 11.19
C TYR A 79 7.15 8.81 10.27
N LEU A 80 8.19 9.52 9.81
CA LEU A 80 8.09 10.51 8.74
C LEU A 80 8.80 10.01 7.49
N SER A 81 8.15 10.19 6.34
CA SER A 81 8.74 9.98 5.03
C SER A 81 9.01 11.33 4.35
N PRO A 82 10.18 11.52 3.70
CA PRO A 82 10.49 12.74 2.97
C PRO A 82 9.74 12.86 1.64
N ASP A 83 8.81 11.94 1.34
CA ASP A 83 8.03 11.97 0.10
C ASP A 83 7.12 13.21 0.07
N PRO A 84 7.21 14.06 -0.99
CA PRO A 84 6.35 15.21 -1.17
C PRO A 84 4.91 14.85 -1.57
N THR A 85 4.65 13.59 -1.94
CA THR A 85 3.29 13.12 -2.23
C THR A 85 2.49 13.06 -0.95
N PRO A 86 1.35 13.77 -0.84
CA PRO A 86 0.57 13.77 0.39
C PRO A 86 -0.08 12.39 0.62
N ASN A 87 0.40 11.71 1.65
CA ASN A 87 -0.09 10.39 2.04
C ASN A 87 0.22 10.08 3.50
N ALA A 88 -0.55 9.18 4.11
CA ALA A 88 -0.19 8.43 5.30
C ALA A 88 -0.63 6.99 5.13
N PHE A 89 0.00 6.08 5.86
CA PHE A 89 -0.43 4.69 5.91
C PHE A 89 0.00 4.02 7.20
N ALA A 90 -0.77 3.01 7.61
CA ALA A 90 -0.39 2.13 8.70
C ALA A 90 0.23 0.83 8.18
N THR A 91 1.25 0.34 8.87
CA THR A 91 1.91 -0.93 8.58
C THR A 91 2.17 -1.71 9.86
N GLY A 92 2.41 -3.01 9.74
CA GLY A 92 2.69 -3.87 10.87
C GLY A 92 1.97 -5.21 10.80
N ARG A 93 2.35 -6.15 11.66
CA ARG A 93 1.74 -7.49 11.69
C ARG A 93 0.53 -7.59 12.63
N ASN A 94 0.44 -6.69 13.60
CA ASN A 94 -0.66 -6.61 14.57
C ASN A 94 -0.62 -5.25 15.29
N PRO A 95 -1.63 -4.89 16.10
CA PRO A 95 -1.66 -3.61 16.81
C PRO A 95 -0.45 -3.35 17.72
N GLN A 96 0.14 -4.41 18.33
CA GLN A 96 1.31 -4.30 19.19
C GLN A 96 2.60 -3.95 18.43
N HIS A 97 2.62 -4.18 17.13
CA HIS A 97 3.76 -3.92 16.23
C HIS A 97 3.36 -2.99 15.09
N ALA A 98 2.38 -2.12 15.35
CA ALA A 98 1.93 -1.14 14.38
C ALA A 98 2.90 0.05 14.28
N ALA A 99 3.00 0.58 13.08
CA ALA A 99 3.65 1.83 12.78
C ALA A 99 2.77 2.66 11.86
N ILE A 100 2.73 3.96 12.07
CA ILE A 100 2.10 4.93 11.16
C ILE A 100 3.20 5.73 10.49
N VAL A 101 3.12 5.81 9.18
CA VAL A 101 3.99 6.64 8.34
C VAL A 101 3.18 7.82 7.85
N VAL A 102 3.74 9.01 7.97
CA VAL A 102 3.17 10.25 7.44
C VAL A 102 4.19 10.85 6.47
N ASN A 103 3.74 11.16 5.27
CA ASN A 103 4.60 11.82 4.29
C ASN A 103 4.67 13.33 4.56
N GLN A 104 5.80 13.95 4.25
CA GLN A 104 5.99 15.38 4.42
C GLN A 104 4.91 16.19 3.67
N GLY A 105 4.59 15.80 2.43
CA GLY A 105 3.55 16.49 1.66
C GLY A 105 2.17 16.47 2.31
N LEU A 106 1.85 15.47 3.15
CA LEU A 106 0.59 15.45 3.90
C LEU A 106 0.59 16.50 5.02
N LEU A 107 1.72 16.65 5.72
CA LEU A 107 1.87 17.64 6.80
C LEU A 107 1.78 19.08 6.29
N GLU A 108 2.23 19.32 5.05
CA GLU A 108 2.16 20.62 4.38
C GLU A 108 0.74 20.93 3.87
N LEU A 109 -0.02 19.88 3.50
CA LEU A 109 -1.36 20.02 2.92
C LEU A 109 -2.46 20.17 3.98
N LEU A 110 -2.36 19.41 5.09
CA LEU A 110 -3.44 19.25 6.05
C LEU A 110 -3.21 20.06 7.34
N ASN A 111 -4.28 20.65 7.85
CA ASN A 111 -4.30 21.17 9.22
C ASN A 111 -4.44 20.05 10.26
N ASP A 112 -4.37 20.40 11.58
CA ASP A 112 -4.40 19.42 12.68
C ASP A 112 -5.67 18.60 12.71
N ARG A 113 -6.80 19.24 12.47
CA ARG A 113 -8.12 18.61 12.47
C ARG A 113 -8.22 17.57 11.35
N GLU A 114 -7.83 17.92 10.14
CA GLU A 114 -7.81 17.05 8.97
C GLU A 114 -6.80 15.89 9.14
N LEU A 115 -5.61 16.20 9.67
CA LEU A 115 -4.60 15.20 9.97
C LEU A 115 -5.09 14.20 11.02
N THR A 116 -5.79 14.67 12.06
CA THR A 116 -6.43 13.79 13.05
C THR A 116 -7.44 12.86 12.39
N GLY A 117 -8.27 13.36 11.46
CA GLY A 117 -9.21 12.53 10.69
C GLY A 117 -8.52 11.43 9.91
N VAL A 118 -7.44 11.77 9.20
CA VAL A 118 -6.63 10.81 8.44
C VAL A 118 -5.98 9.77 9.36
N LEU A 119 -5.33 10.20 10.44
CA LEU A 119 -4.68 9.27 11.38
C LEU A 119 -5.70 8.40 12.11
N ALA A 120 -6.91 8.90 12.35
CA ALA A 120 -8.00 8.10 12.89
C ALA A 120 -8.44 7.00 11.91
N HIS A 121 -8.52 7.28 10.61
CA HIS A 121 -8.76 6.29 9.58
C HIS A 121 -7.67 5.20 9.57
N GLU A 122 -6.39 5.59 9.59
CA GLU A 122 -5.27 4.66 9.64
C GLU A 122 -5.27 3.78 10.90
N LEU A 123 -5.58 4.37 12.07
CA LEU A 123 -5.73 3.58 13.28
C LEU A 123 -6.96 2.65 13.22
N GLY A 124 -7.96 2.97 12.43
CA GLY A 124 -9.07 2.07 12.11
C GLY A 124 -8.57 0.76 11.53
N HIS A 125 -7.68 0.82 10.54
CA HIS A 125 -7.05 -0.37 9.96
C HIS A 125 -6.18 -1.14 10.98
N VAL A 126 -5.49 -0.44 11.88
CA VAL A 126 -4.73 -1.08 12.97
C VAL A 126 -5.67 -1.85 13.90
N SER A 127 -6.73 -1.21 14.36
CA SER A 127 -7.73 -1.80 15.26
C SER A 127 -8.43 -3.00 14.64
N ASN A 128 -8.79 -2.92 13.38
CA ASN A 128 -9.45 -3.98 12.61
C ASN A 128 -8.49 -5.11 12.18
N ARG A 129 -7.19 -4.96 12.44
CA ARG A 129 -6.12 -5.91 12.03
C ARG A 129 -5.95 -6.05 10.52
N ASP A 130 -6.29 -5.04 9.76
CA ASP A 130 -6.17 -5.00 8.29
C ASP A 130 -4.72 -4.76 7.84
N ILE A 131 -3.90 -4.14 8.69
CA ILE A 131 -2.53 -3.73 8.37
C ILE A 131 -1.63 -4.87 7.91
N LEU A 132 -1.81 -6.08 8.46
CA LEU A 132 -1.01 -7.23 8.05
C LEU A 132 -1.25 -7.59 6.58
N ILE A 133 -2.52 -7.60 6.15
CA ILE A 133 -2.89 -7.96 4.78
C ILE A 133 -2.27 -6.93 3.82
N SER A 134 -2.46 -5.65 4.09
CA SER A 134 -1.93 -4.56 3.27
C SER A 134 -0.39 -4.59 3.21
N SER A 135 0.28 -4.78 4.35
CA SER A 135 1.76 -4.85 4.42
C SER A 135 2.33 -6.05 3.66
N VAL A 136 1.75 -7.24 3.82
CA VAL A 136 2.17 -8.45 3.10
C VAL A 136 1.99 -8.29 1.60
N VAL A 137 0.85 -7.75 1.19
CA VAL A 137 0.58 -7.52 -0.24
C VAL A 137 1.51 -6.48 -0.83
N ALA A 138 1.83 -5.40 -0.11
CA ALA A 138 2.81 -4.42 -0.54
C ALA A 138 4.17 -5.07 -0.84
N VAL A 139 4.66 -5.93 0.06
CA VAL A 139 5.93 -6.63 -0.11
C VAL A 139 5.90 -7.58 -1.30
N LEU A 140 4.85 -8.38 -1.42
CA LEU A 140 4.74 -9.36 -2.52
C LEU A 140 4.57 -8.67 -3.87
N ALA A 141 3.72 -7.67 -3.96
CA ALA A 141 3.54 -6.90 -5.18
C ALA A 141 4.82 -6.13 -5.57
N GLY A 142 5.52 -5.57 -4.59
CA GLY A 142 6.81 -4.92 -4.77
C GLY A 142 7.88 -5.88 -5.29
N ALA A 143 8.00 -7.08 -4.72
CA ALA A 143 8.92 -8.11 -5.17
C ALA A 143 8.62 -8.54 -6.62
N ILE A 144 7.36 -8.76 -6.95
CA ILE A 144 6.92 -9.11 -8.31
C ILE A 144 7.27 -7.99 -9.30
N THR A 145 6.99 -6.75 -8.94
CA THR A 145 7.30 -5.58 -9.78
C THR A 145 8.81 -5.43 -9.98
N MET A 146 9.63 -5.67 -8.95
CA MET A 146 11.08 -5.66 -9.04
C MET A 146 11.59 -6.74 -10.01
N ILE A 147 11.06 -7.96 -9.93
CA ILE A 147 11.43 -9.06 -10.85
C ILE A 147 11.05 -8.68 -12.29
N ALA A 148 9.85 -8.14 -12.51
CA ALA A 148 9.41 -7.71 -13.82
C ALA A 148 10.30 -6.59 -14.39
N ASN A 149 10.72 -5.62 -13.58
CA ASN A 149 11.64 -4.57 -13.98
C ASN A 149 13.03 -5.11 -14.32
N LEU A 150 13.58 -6.02 -13.52
CA LEU A 150 14.86 -6.68 -13.82
C LEU A 150 14.79 -7.47 -15.13
N ALA A 151 13.68 -8.16 -15.39
CA ALA A 151 13.46 -8.86 -16.65
C ALA A 151 13.44 -7.88 -17.84
N GLN A 152 12.77 -6.73 -17.73
CA GLN A 152 12.79 -5.70 -18.77
C GLN A 152 14.18 -5.10 -18.97
N TRP A 153 14.92 -4.81 -17.89
CA TRP A 153 16.29 -4.31 -17.98
C TRP A 153 17.22 -5.29 -18.71
N SER A 154 17.09 -6.60 -18.45
CA SER A 154 17.87 -7.63 -19.13
C SER A 154 17.62 -7.66 -20.65
N LEU A 155 16.41 -7.30 -21.10
CA LEU A 155 16.09 -7.15 -22.53
C LEU A 155 16.83 -5.99 -23.19
N PHE A 156 16.94 -4.86 -22.50
CA PHE A 156 17.61 -3.66 -23.02
C PHE A 156 19.13 -3.82 -23.09
N TRP A 157 19.75 -4.48 -22.11
CA TRP A 157 21.21 -4.63 -22.02
C TRP A 157 21.72 -5.95 -22.58
N GLY A 158 20.91 -7.02 -22.64
CA GLY A 158 21.27 -8.33 -23.19
C GLY A 158 21.19 -8.42 -24.71
N GLY A 159 20.58 -7.43 -25.38
CA GLY A 159 20.45 -7.36 -26.85
C GLY A 159 21.69 -6.87 -27.61
N GLY A 160 22.78 -6.60 -26.92
CA GLY A 160 24.01 -6.01 -27.50
C GLY A 160 25.04 -6.98 -28.06
N SER A 161 24.69 -8.20 -28.48
CA SER A 161 25.59 -9.06 -29.24
C SER A 161 25.72 -8.54 -30.66
N ARG A 162 26.91 -8.03 -30.97
CA ARG A 162 27.36 -7.47 -32.27
C ARG A 162 27.55 -8.50 -33.38
N ASP A 163 26.92 -9.66 -33.33
CA ASP A 163 26.96 -10.62 -34.40
C ASP A 163 25.58 -10.92 -34.95
N GLY A 164 25.48 -10.87 -36.27
CA GLY A 164 24.29 -10.73 -37.11
C GLY A 164 23.34 -11.93 -37.14
N ASP A 165 23.12 -12.62 -36.04
CA ASP A 165 22.10 -13.66 -35.96
C ASP A 165 20.82 -13.09 -35.26
N ARG A 166 19.76 -12.93 -36.04
CA ARG A 166 18.44 -12.46 -35.62
C ARG A 166 17.68 -13.50 -34.78
N GLY A 167 18.34 -14.28 -33.97
CA GLY A 167 17.74 -15.19 -33.01
C GLY A 167 17.30 -14.40 -31.77
N SER A 168 16.00 -14.29 -31.56
CA SER A 168 15.45 -13.79 -30.29
C SER A 168 16.08 -14.58 -29.14
N SER A 169 16.89 -13.89 -28.31
CA SER A 169 17.53 -14.52 -27.16
C SER A 169 16.45 -15.22 -26.33
N PRO A 170 16.63 -16.51 -25.96
CA PRO A 170 15.65 -17.19 -25.06
C PRO A 170 15.38 -16.42 -23.78
N PHE A 171 16.36 -15.67 -23.28
CA PHE A 171 16.22 -14.78 -22.13
C PHE A 171 15.28 -13.59 -22.39
N GLY A 172 15.23 -13.08 -23.63
CA GLY A 172 14.30 -12.03 -24.03
C GLY A 172 12.85 -12.49 -23.98
N LEU A 173 12.55 -13.65 -24.54
CA LEU A 173 11.21 -14.24 -24.50
C LEU A 173 10.76 -14.55 -23.06
N ILE A 174 11.66 -15.09 -22.24
CA ILE A 174 11.38 -15.35 -20.81
C ILE A 174 11.08 -14.04 -20.07
N GLY A 175 11.83 -12.97 -20.33
CA GLY A 175 11.59 -11.67 -19.69
C GLY A 175 10.23 -11.07 -20.07
N VAL A 176 9.82 -11.14 -21.34
CA VAL A 176 8.50 -10.71 -21.78
C VAL A 176 7.42 -11.58 -21.15
N LEU A 177 7.57 -12.90 -21.15
CA LEU A 177 6.60 -13.83 -20.56
C LEU A 177 6.43 -13.58 -19.07
N LEU A 178 7.54 -13.39 -18.34
CA LEU A 178 7.50 -13.05 -16.91
C LEU A 178 6.75 -11.73 -16.68
N THR A 179 7.02 -10.70 -17.48
CA THR A 179 6.31 -9.42 -17.32
C THR A 179 4.81 -9.55 -17.60
N VAL A 180 4.43 -10.25 -18.67
CA VAL A 180 3.02 -10.45 -19.04
C VAL A 180 2.26 -11.27 -17.98
N VAL A 181 2.91 -12.21 -17.31
CA VAL A 181 2.28 -13.04 -16.27
C VAL A 181 2.34 -12.36 -14.89
N LEU A 182 3.47 -11.76 -14.54
CA LEU A 182 3.68 -11.22 -13.19
C LEU A 182 2.95 -9.90 -12.95
N ALA A 183 2.81 -9.02 -13.96
CA ALA A 183 2.12 -7.75 -13.75
C ALA A 183 0.62 -7.92 -13.42
N PRO A 184 -0.17 -8.75 -14.14
CA PRO A 184 -1.54 -9.05 -13.74
C PRO A 184 -1.66 -9.74 -12.37
N LEU A 185 -0.67 -10.59 -12.02
CA LEU A 185 -0.64 -11.24 -10.72
C LEU A 185 -0.44 -10.23 -9.60
N ALA A 186 0.52 -9.31 -9.74
CA ALA A 186 0.71 -8.22 -8.80
C ALA A 186 -0.55 -7.36 -8.64
N ALA A 187 -1.20 -7.01 -9.76
CA ALA A 187 -2.45 -6.28 -9.75
C ALA A 187 -3.57 -7.03 -9.00
N THR A 188 -3.69 -8.34 -9.25
CA THR A 188 -4.68 -9.18 -8.55
C THR A 188 -4.42 -9.25 -7.05
N LEU A 189 -3.16 -9.38 -6.62
CA LEU A 189 -2.81 -9.38 -5.20
C LEU A 189 -3.18 -8.04 -4.55
N VAL A 190 -2.90 -6.92 -5.20
CA VAL A 190 -3.27 -5.59 -4.73
C VAL A 190 -4.79 -5.45 -4.63
N GLN A 191 -5.54 -5.90 -5.63
CA GLN A 191 -7.01 -5.88 -5.60
C GLN A 191 -7.60 -6.73 -4.47
N LEU A 192 -7.00 -7.89 -4.17
CA LEU A 192 -7.43 -8.75 -3.07
C LEU A 192 -7.13 -8.15 -1.68
N ALA A 193 -6.11 -7.30 -1.57
CA ALA A 193 -5.78 -6.63 -0.31
C ALA A 193 -6.76 -5.53 0.05
N VAL A 194 -7.29 -4.83 -0.95
CA VAL A 194 -8.20 -3.72 -0.74
C VAL A 194 -9.65 -4.19 -0.88
N SER A 195 -10.38 -4.11 0.22
CA SER A 195 -11.83 -4.30 0.22
C SER A 195 -12.50 -2.96 0.42
N ARG A 196 -13.39 -2.58 -0.50
CA ARG A 196 -14.19 -1.34 -0.38
C ARG A 196 -14.95 -1.28 0.94
N SER A 197 -15.42 -2.42 1.44
CA SER A 197 -16.11 -2.48 2.74
C SER A 197 -15.20 -2.12 3.90
N ARG A 198 -13.92 -2.55 3.88
CA ARG A 198 -12.94 -2.19 4.92
C ARG A 198 -12.60 -0.71 4.91
N GLU A 199 -12.50 -0.10 3.73
CA GLU A 199 -12.30 1.34 3.62
C GLU A 199 -13.47 2.13 4.23
N TYR A 200 -14.71 1.75 3.90
CA TYR A 200 -15.88 2.38 4.50
C TYR A 200 -15.99 2.12 6.01
N GLU A 201 -15.57 0.97 6.49
CA GLU A 201 -15.53 0.66 7.92
C GLU A 201 -14.46 1.48 8.64
N ALA A 202 -13.26 1.63 8.04
CA ALA A 202 -12.20 2.48 8.56
C ALA A 202 -12.63 3.96 8.59
N ASP A 203 -13.28 4.45 7.54
CA ASP A 203 -13.87 5.80 7.50
C ASP A 203 -14.88 6.01 8.63
N ALA A 204 -15.85 5.11 8.77
CA ALA A 204 -16.89 5.21 9.79
C ALA A 204 -16.33 5.09 11.21
N THR A 205 -15.36 4.19 11.41
CA THR A 205 -14.73 4.02 12.72
C THR A 205 -13.83 5.19 13.05
N GLY A 206 -13.02 5.67 12.09
CA GLY A 206 -12.19 6.86 12.23
C GLY A 206 -13.02 8.11 12.56
N ALA A 207 -14.12 8.29 11.85
CA ALA A 207 -15.05 9.40 12.09
C ALA A 207 -15.67 9.35 13.50
N ARG A 208 -16.07 8.16 13.98
CA ARG A 208 -16.61 8.00 15.35
C ARG A 208 -15.58 8.28 16.42
N ILE A 209 -14.36 7.78 16.24
CA ILE A 209 -13.30 7.89 17.24
C ILE A 209 -12.70 9.30 17.28
N SER A 210 -12.48 9.93 16.13
CA SER A 210 -12.07 11.33 16.08
C SER A 210 -13.14 12.28 16.59
N GLY A 211 -14.42 11.90 16.45
CA GLY A 211 -15.54 12.77 16.73
C GLY A 211 -15.84 13.77 15.63
N ASP A 212 -15.14 13.72 14.51
CA ASP A 212 -15.20 14.71 13.44
C ASP A 212 -15.15 14.08 12.03
N PRO A 213 -16.30 13.59 11.54
CA PRO A 213 -16.35 13.02 10.19
C PRO A 213 -16.04 14.03 9.09
N LEU A 214 -16.34 15.33 9.30
CA LEU A 214 -16.09 16.38 8.31
C LEU A 214 -14.58 16.68 8.17
N ALA A 215 -13.79 16.43 9.20
CA ALA A 215 -12.33 16.56 9.13
C ALA A 215 -11.73 15.58 8.10
N LEU A 216 -12.12 14.30 8.16
CA LEU A 216 -11.71 13.30 7.18
C LEU A 216 -12.27 13.60 5.78
N ALA A 217 -13.54 14.01 5.67
CA ALA A 217 -14.14 14.40 4.39
C ALA A 217 -13.38 15.56 3.73
N SER A 218 -13.00 16.59 4.50
CA SER A 218 -12.17 17.71 4.02
C SER A 218 -10.78 17.25 3.57
N ALA A 219 -10.12 16.39 4.35
CA ALA A 219 -8.83 15.82 3.99
C ALA A 219 -8.90 15.05 2.66
N LEU A 220 -9.90 14.16 2.50
CA LEU A 220 -10.12 13.40 1.27
C LEU A 220 -10.34 14.31 0.06
N SER A 221 -11.10 15.38 0.21
CA SER A 221 -11.33 16.37 -0.86
C SER A 221 -10.03 17.06 -1.30
N LYS A 222 -9.17 17.46 -0.34
CA LYS A 222 -7.88 18.07 -0.63
C LYS A 222 -6.93 17.10 -1.34
N LEU A 223 -6.85 15.85 -0.85
CA LEU A 223 -6.03 14.79 -1.43
C LEU A 223 -6.45 14.51 -2.88
N GLU A 224 -7.74 14.43 -3.13
CA GLU A 224 -8.26 14.22 -4.49
C GLU A 224 -7.94 15.38 -5.42
N GLN A 225 -8.04 16.62 -4.95
CA GLN A 225 -7.68 17.81 -5.74
C GLN A 225 -6.20 17.80 -6.13
N VAL A 226 -5.30 17.38 -5.22
CA VAL A 226 -3.88 17.24 -5.54
C VAL A 226 -3.67 16.16 -6.60
N ASN A 227 -4.32 15.00 -6.44
CA ASN A 227 -4.24 13.90 -7.40
C ASN A 227 -4.74 14.29 -8.80
N LYS A 228 -5.83 15.06 -8.90
CA LYS A 228 -6.38 15.52 -10.18
C LYS A 228 -5.45 16.52 -10.90
N ARG A 229 -4.54 17.19 -10.19
CA ARG A 229 -3.56 18.12 -10.78
C ARG A 229 -2.35 17.44 -11.41
N GLY A 230 -2.12 16.17 -11.13
CA GLY A 230 -1.07 15.36 -11.75
C GLY A 230 -0.75 14.12 -10.94
N ALA A 231 -0.54 13.01 -11.65
CA ALA A 231 -0.06 11.77 -11.01
C ALA A 231 1.31 12.01 -10.37
N SER A 232 1.52 11.49 -9.16
CA SER A 232 2.84 11.55 -8.53
C SER A 232 3.85 10.74 -9.36
N PRO A 233 4.94 11.34 -9.83
CA PRO A 233 5.96 10.62 -10.58
C PRO A 233 6.69 9.56 -9.74
N VAL A 234 6.50 9.58 -8.43
CA VAL A 234 7.14 8.67 -7.47
C VAL A 234 6.24 7.50 -7.08
N ALA A 235 4.92 7.60 -7.34
CA ALA A 235 3.99 6.55 -6.95
C ALA A 235 4.23 5.25 -7.71
N GLN A 236 4.61 4.20 -6.99
CA GLN A 236 4.77 2.86 -7.56
C GLN A 236 3.43 2.12 -7.55
N PRO A 237 3.01 1.50 -8.68
CA PRO A 237 1.74 0.79 -8.76
C PRO A 237 1.53 -0.29 -7.68
N ALA A 238 2.61 -0.98 -7.29
CA ALA A 238 2.59 -2.00 -6.25
C ALA A 238 2.15 -1.49 -4.87
N PHE A 239 2.35 -0.18 -4.61
CA PHE A 239 2.02 0.46 -3.33
C PHE A 239 0.81 1.37 -3.38
N ALA A 240 0.14 1.46 -4.54
CA ALA A 240 -1.04 2.31 -4.73
C ALA A 240 -2.13 2.06 -3.67
N HIS A 241 -2.23 0.83 -3.16
CA HIS A 241 -3.18 0.44 -2.12
C HIS A 241 -2.81 0.91 -0.69
N LEU A 242 -1.60 1.43 -0.49
CA LEU A 242 -1.19 2.08 0.77
C LEU A 242 -1.46 3.59 0.76
N TYR A 243 -2.00 4.12 -0.32
CA TYR A 243 -2.38 5.53 -0.38
C TYR A 243 -3.83 5.69 0.04
N ILE A 244 -4.13 6.74 0.79
CA ILE A 244 -5.50 7.09 1.22
C ILE A 244 -6.40 7.37 0.02
N VAL A 245 -5.83 8.04 -0.99
CA VAL A 245 -6.44 8.29 -2.30
C VAL A 245 -5.47 7.79 -3.37
N ASN A 246 -5.95 6.97 -4.30
CA ASN A 246 -5.10 6.36 -5.32
C ASN A 246 -4.34 7.43 -6.14
N PRO A 247 -2.99 7.44 -6.12
CA PRO A 247 -2.19 8.43 -6.82
C PRO A 247 -2.05 8.17 -8.32
N LEU A 248 -2.54 7.04 -8.82
CA LEU A 248 -2.42 6.62 -10.20
C LEU A 248 -3.62 7.13 -10.99
N SER A 249 -3.64 8.41 -11.30
CA SER A 249 -4.62 9.01 -12.23
C SER A 249 -4.12 8.87 -13.66
N GLY A 250 -4.63 7.88 -14.40
CA GLY A 250 -4.26 7.67 -15.80
C GLY A 250 -4.91 6.43 -16.39
N GLY A 251 -5.26 6.47 -17.69
CA GLY A 251 -5.82 5.31 -18.40
C GLY A 251 -4.79 4.17 -18.58
N GLY A 252 -5.27 3.01 -18.98
CA GLY A 252 -4.45 1.83 -19.27
C GLY A 252 -4.19 0.94 -18.06
N PHE A 253 -2.97 0.43 -17.90
CA PHE A 253 -2.62 -0.51 -16.83
C PHE A 253 -2.82 0.04 -15.42
N SER A 254 -2.77 1.36 -15.22
CA SER A 254 -2.98 2.00 -13.92
C SER A 254 -4.40 1.80 -13.37
N SER A 255 -5.41 1.65 -14.24
CA SER A 255 -6.79 1.37 -13.82
C SER A 255 -6.97 0.01 -13.16
N LEU A 256 -6.11 -0.96 -13.45
CA LEU A 256 -6.12 -2.29 -12.83
C LEU A 256 -5.73 -2.24 -11.34
N PHE A 257 -5.01 -1.20 -10.93
CA PHE A 257 -4.60 -0.99 -9.54
C PHE A 257 -5.52 -0.02 -8.79
N SER A 258 -6.60 0.46 -9.42
CA SER A 258 -7.57 1.34 -8.76
C SER A 258 -8.53 0.51 -7.89
N THR A 259 -8.19 0.39 -6.62
CA THR A 259 -8.86 -0.50 -5.67
C THR A 259 -9.68 0.23 -4.62
N HIS A 260 -9.41 1.52 -4.38
CA HIS A 260 -10.14 2.32 -3.41
C HIS A 260 -11.54 2.70 -3.91
N PRO A 261 -12.52 2.84 -3.00
CA PRO A 261 -13.81 3.39 -3.33
C PRO A 261 -13.68 4.82 -3.87
N PRO A 262 -14.65 5.27 -4.72
CA PRO A 262 -14.67 6.66 -5.15
C PRO A 262 -14.66 7.63 -3.97
N VAL A 263 -13.80 8.65 -4.03
CA VAL A 263 -13.63 9.63 -2.94
C VAL A 263 -14.93 10.38 -2.66
N GLU A 264 -15.68 10.70 -3.70
CA GLU A 264 -16.98 11.37 -3.59
C GLU A 264 -17.98 10.53 -2.75
N GLU A 265 -17.96 9.20 -2.89
CA GLU A 265 -18.82 8.31 -2.12
C GLU A 265 -18.38 8.24 -0.65
N ARG A 266 -17.07 8.23 -0.39
CA ARG A 266 -16.53 8.29 0.98
C ARG A 266 -16.94 9.58 1.66
N ILE A 267 -16.75 10.73 1.00
CA ILE A 267 -17.14 12.06 1.50
C ILE A 267 -18.64 12.09 1.81
N ARG A 268 -19.50 11.67 0.87
CA ARG A 268 -20.95 11.65 1.06
C ARG A 268 -21.37 10.83 2.30
N ARG A 269 -20.74 9.69 2.56
CA ARG A 269 -21.02 8.85 3.73
C ARG A 269 -20.60 9.53 5.03
N LEU A 270 -19.44 10.17 5.04
CA LEU A 270 -18.96 10.92 6.21
C LEU A 270 -19.87 12.12 6.54
N GLU A 271 -20.31 12.87 5.53
CA GLU A 271 -21.28 13.96 5.70
C GLU A 271 -22.62 13.47 6.26
N ALA A 272 -23.11 12.32 5.75
CA ALA A 272 -24.36 11.71 6.25
C ALA A 272 -24.25 11.29 7.72
N MET A 273 -23.09 10.90 8.22
CA MET A 273 -22.89 10.57 9.64
C MET A 273 -23.08 11.78 10.55
N THR A 274 -22.70 12.96 10.10
CA THR A 274 -22.90 14.22 10.83
C THR A 274 -24.39 14.56 10.92
N LEU A 275 -25.13 14.43 9.81
CA LEU A 275 -26.56 14.72 9.74
C LEU A 275 -27.40 13.74 10.57
N ALA A 276 -26.98 12.49 10.67
CA ALA A 276 -27.66 11.46 11.45
C ALA A 276 -27.42 11.57 12.97
N GLY A 277 -26.61 12.54 13.43
CA GLY A 277 -26.28 12.70 14.85
C GLY A 277 -25.48 11.52 15.44
N GLN A 278 -24.90 10.67 14.59
CA GLN A 278 -24.11 9.52 15.01
C GLN A 278 -22.77 9.91 15.64
N VAL A 279 -22.36 11.16 15.42
CA VAL A 279 -21.20 11.80 16.05
C VAL A 279 -21.69 13.16 16.58
N ARG A 280 -21.61 13.35 17.89
CA ARG A 280 -21.85 14.68 18.49
C ARG A 280 -20.63 15.54 18.17
N THR A 281 -20.86 16.68 17.51
CA THR A 281 -19.85 17.72 17.29
C THR A 281 -19.34 18.31 18.60
#